data_787e1823002b2ead3f9259310839185d
#
_entry.id   787e1823002b2ead3f9259310839185d
#
_cell.length_a   1.000
_cell.length_b   1.000
_cell.length_c   1.000
_cell.angle_alpha   90.00
_cell.angle_beta   90.00
_cell.angle_gamma   90.00
#
_symmetry.space_group_name_H-M   'P 1'
#
loop_
_entity.id
_entity.type
_entity.pdbx_description
1 polymer ?
#
loop_
_entity_poly.entity_id
_entity_poly.type
_entity_poly.pdbx_seq_one_letter_code
_entity_poly.pdbx_strand_id
1 'polypeptide(L)'
;MLQGLFHAWERRLAAATTDRVVRPFEWGLEWIPENGLGAATAPADRLGRWISEVMADSDTFFTPPPTTDYTLTPRPEGSSAEAQRAKAGELLTFPSAFTTPHHENNTVYARYFPARLKPSRSSGATESSAQASAERPKAAVLVLPQWNSTADGHIGLSKLLAWSGMSALRLSLPYHDWRMPPELHRADYIVSANVARTVQVCRQAVLDARRAIAWLAARGYERIGILGSSLGSCLALLTTAHEPLIRAEALNHISPHFADVVWRGLSTRHVREGLDGHIELDLLRTLWRPISPRWYLERLRDRKTLLVYARYDLTFPPDLSEDLVAAFRELRIPHEVATLRCGHYTIGKSPFKFVDGWILTRFLKKELLQSPSATS
;
A
#
# COMPACT_ATOMS: atom_id res chain seq x y z
N MET A 1 8.36 18.67 26.26
CA MET A 1 7.65 19.84 25.69
C MET A 1 7.29 19.63 24.22
N LEU A 2 8.23 19.36 23.27
CA LEU A 2 7.94 19.14 21.85
C LEU A 2 6.95 17.99 21.57
N GLN A 3 7.09 16.86 22.24
CA GLN A 3 6.18 15.71 22.09
C GLN A 3 4.72 16.09 22.36
N GLY A 4 4.46 16.82 23.47
CA GLY A 4 3.11 17.26 23.82
C GLY A 4 2.49 18.18 22.75
N LEU A 5 3.28 19.06 22.14
CA LEU A 5 2.85 19.94 21.06
C LEU A 5 2.48 19.13 19.81
N PHE A 6 3.31 18.18 19.40
CA PHE A 6 3.00 17.30 18.25
C PHE A 6 1.77 16.43 18.53
N HIS A 7 1.66 15.83 19.70
CA HIS A 7 0.49 15.02 20.06
C HIS A 7 -0.81 15.86 20.10
N ALA A 8 -0.77 17.10 20.55
CA ALA A 8 -1.92 18.00 20.50
C ALA A 8 -2.29 18.33 19.04
N TRP A 9 -1.30 18.58 18.19
CA TRP A 9 -1.51 18.85 16.77
C TRP A 9 -2.08 17.62 16.04
N GLU A 10 -1.52 16.41 16.28
CA GLU A 10 -2.05 15.14 15.75
C GLU A 10 -3.53 14.94 16.12
N ARG A 11 -3.89 15.12 17.42
CA ARG A 11 -5.28 15.00 17.87
C ARG A 11 -6.19 16.02 17.21
N ARG A 12 -5.74 17.27 17.03
CA ARG A 12 -6.51 18.31 16.33
C ARG A 12 -6.75 17.95 14.87
N LEU A 13 -5.72 17.46 14.16
CA LEU A 13 -5.86 17.03 12.76
C LEU A 13 -6.76 15.81 12.64
N ALA A 14 -6.65 14.85 13.56
CA ALA A 14 -7.52 13.67 13.60
C ALA A 14 -8.98 14.05 13.87
N ALA A 15 -9.23 15.03 14.75
CA ALA A 15 -10.57 15.50 15.09
C ALA A 15 -11.25 16.27 13.91
N ALA A 16 -10.48 16.77 12.94
CA ALA A 16 -11.03 17.39 11.75
C ALA A 16 -11.72 16.38 10.79
N THR A 17 -11.52 15.08 11.01
CA THR A 17 -12.22 14.01 10.30
C THR A 17 -13.50 13.67 11.05
N THR A 18 -14.66 14.11 10.54
CA THR A 18 -15.96 14.02 11.22
C THR A 18 -16.88 12.91 10.67
N ASP A 19 -16.46 12.24 9.61
CA ASP A 19 -17.23 11.23 8.88
C ASP A 19 -16.91 9.78 9.32
N ARG A 20 -16.28 9.59 10.47
CA ARG A 20 -16.00 8.26 11.04
C ARG A 20 -17.27 7.64 11.59
N VAL A 21 -17.56 6.41 11.18
CA VAL A 21 -18.71 5.64 11.61
C VAL A 21 -18.23 4.41 12.39
N VAL A 22 -18.75 4.22 13.60
CA VAL A 22 -18.57 2.97 14.34
C VAL A 22 -19.48 1.93 13.70
N ARG A 23 -18.88 0.92 13.09
CA ARG A 23 -19.62 -0.16 12.45
C ARG A 23 -19.80 -1.32 13.46
N PRO A 24 -20.93 -2.03 13.39
CA PRO A 24 -21.19 -3.15 14.29
C PRO A 24 -20.12 -4.24 14.10
N PHE A 25 -19.91 -5.01 15.18
CA PHE A 25 -19.06 -6.20 15.13
C PHE A 25 -19.69 -7.29 14.27
N GLU A 26 -18.88 -7.91 13.43
CA GLU A 26 -19.26 -9.05 12.60
C GLU A 26 -18.06 -10.00 12.48
N TRP A 27 -18.33 -11.30 12.59
CA TRP A 27 -17.30 -12.30 12.27
C TRP A 27 -16.98 -12.35 10.78
N GLY A 28 -17.95 -12.03 9.91
CA GLY A 28 -17.81 -11.98 8.46
C GLY A 28 -17.70 -13.37 7.83
N LEU A 29 -18.42 -14.36 8.34
CA LEU A 29 -18.33 -15.75 7.86
C LEU A 29 -18.71 -15.91 6.39
N GLU A 30 -19.50 -14.99 5.87
CA GLU A 30 -19.86 -14.91 4.45
C GLU A 30 -18.66 -14.54 3.52
N TRP A 31 -17.56 -14.11 4.11
CA TRP A 31 -16.32 -13.78 3.38
C TRP A 31 -15.32 -14.93 3.32
N ILE A 32 -15.60 -16.06 3.95
CA ILE A 32 -14.73 -17.24 3.92
C ILE A 32 -15.40 -18.39 3.16
N PRO A 33 -14.61 -19.30 2.56
CA PRO A 33 -15.17 -20.49 1.90
C PRO A 33 -16.01 -21.34 2.87
N GLU A 34 -17.07 -21.92 2.36
CA GLU A 34 -17.86 -22.93 3.09
C GLU A 34 -17.10 -24.26 3.13
N ASN A 35 -16.18 -24.41 4.06
CA ASN A 35 -15.31 -25.59 4.18
C ASN A 35 -15.96 -26.74 4.97
N GLY A 36 -17.22 -27.12 4.69
CA GLY A 36 -17.86 -28.30 5.25
C GLY A 36 -18.00 -28.33 6.77
N LEU A 37 -17.71 -27.23 7.46
CA LEU A 37 -17.84 -27.10 8.91
C LEU A 37 -19.31 -26.87 9.26
N GLY A 38 -19.93 -27.87 9.90
CA GLY A 38 -21.32 -27.80 10.30
C GLY A 38 -21.68 -26.50 11.04
N ALA A 39 -22.93 -26.05 10.92
CA ALA A 39 -23.46 -24.82 11.53
C ALA A 39 -23.29 -24.77 13.07
N ALA A 40 -22.98 -25.89 13.72
CA ALA A 40 -22.79 -26.00 15.17
C ALA A 40 -21.42 -25.50 15.69
N THR A 41 -20.46 -25.15 14.80
CA THR A 41 -19.13 -24.68 15.21
C THR A 41 -19.16 -23.18 15.50
N ALA A 42 -18.58 -22.75 16.63
CA ALA A 42 -18.51 -21.34 16.99
C ALA A 42 -17.81 -20.51 15.88
N PRO A 43 -18.29 -19.28 15.59
CA PRO A 43 -17.71 -18.42 14.56
C PRO A 43 -16.19 -18.20 14.68
N ALA A 44 -15.71 -17.99 15.91
CA ALA A 44 -14.28 -17.81 16.17
C ALA A 44 -13.45 -19.05 15.76
N ASP A 45 -13.95 -20.26 16.04
CA ASP A 45 -13.27 -21.51 15.69
C ASP A 45 -13.27 -21.77 14.18
N ARG A 46 -14.34 -21.40 13.49
CA ARG A 46 -14.41 -21.46 12.02
C ARG A 46 -13.37 -20.55 11.39
N LEU A 47 -13.30 -19.30 11.86
CA LEU A 47 -12.29 -18.35 11.41
C LEU A 47 -10.87 -18.82 11.75
N GLY A 48 -10.65 -19.30 12.98
CA GLY A 48 -9.34 -19.79 13.41
C GLY A 48 -8.81 -20.93 12.53
N ARG A 49 -9.67 -21.86 12.12
CA ARG A 49 -9.31 -22.96 11.19
C ARG A 49 -8.97 -22.41 9.80
N TRP A 50 -9.83 -21.57 9.24
CA TRP A 50 -9.54 -20.94 7.95
C TRP A 50 -8.23 -20.16 7.97
N ILE A 51 -7.97 -19.38 9.03
CA ILE A 51 -6.70 -18.66 9.18
C ILE A 51 -5.51 -19.62 9.26
N SER A 52 -5.66 -20.75 9.94
CA SER A 52 -4.59 -21.77 10.00
C SER A 52 -4.30 -22.36 8.62
N GLU A 53 -5.32 -22.64 7.82
CA GLU A 53 -5.19 -23.10 6.43
C GLU A 53 -4.48 -22.04 5.56
N VAL A 54 -4.91 -20.78 5.66
CA VAL A 54 -4.29 -19.64 4.96
C VAL A 54 -2.81 -19.49 5.34
N MET A 55 -2.48 -19.61 6.61
CA MET A 55 -1.10 -19.47 7.07
C MET A 55 -0.22 -20.67 6.68
N ALA A 56 -0.81 -21.85 6.50
CA ALA A 56 -0.08 -23.02 6.01
C ALA A 56 0.34 -22.88 4.53
N ASP A 57 -0.46 -22.20 3.72
CA ASP A 57 -0.16 -21.90 2.30
C ASP A 57 -0.55 -20.45 1.93
N SER A 58 0.22 -19.51 2.45
CA SER A 58 0.01 -18.10 2.13
C SER A 58 0.36 -17.73 0.69
N ASP A 59 1.17 -18.53 0.01
CA ASP A 59 1.51 -18.29 -1.39
C ASP A 59 0.29 -18.49 -2.30
N THR A 60 -0.45 -19.58 -2.12
CA THR A 60 -1.73 -19.78 -2.81
C THR A 60 -2.73 -18.68 -2.44
N PHE A 61 -2.82 -18.31 -1.16
CA PHE A 61 -3.73 -17.26 -0.71
C PHE A 61 -3.47 -15.91 -1.38
N PHE A 62 -2.22 -15.53 -1.60
CA PHE A 62 -1.83 -14.26 -2.22
C PHE A 62 -1.44 -14.37 -3.70
N THR A 63 -1.68 -15.51 -4.37
CA THR A 63 -1.46 -15.63 -5.81
C THR A 63 -2.71 -15.25 -6.59
N PRO A 64 -2.66 -14.17 -7.40
CA PRO A 64 -3.78 -13.79 -8.23
C PRO A 64 -3.94 -14.74 -9.43
N PRO A 65 -5.16 -15.08 -9.83
CA PRO A 65 -5.37 -15.68 -11.15
C PRO A 65 -4.87 -14.71 -12.23
N PRO A 66 -4.31 -15.21 -13.34
CA PRO A 66 -3.81 -14.37 -14.41
C PRO A 66 -4.95 -13.55 -15.06
N THR A 67 -4.60 -12.38 -15.60
CA THR A 67 -5.49 -11.59 -16.45
C THR A 67 -4.70 -10.91 -17.56
N THR A 68 -5.33 -10.70 -18.69
CA THR A 68 -4.85 -9.90 -19.81
C THR A 68 -5.74 -8.68 -20.08
N ASP A 69 -6.82 -8.53 -19.32
CA ASP A 69 -7.86 -7.52 -19.54
C ASP A 69 -7.46 -6.16 -18.97
N TYR A 70 -6.33 -5.64 -19.47
CA TYR A 70 -5.83 -4.33 -19.12
C TYR A 70 -6.22 -3.29 -20.14
N THR A 71 -6.83 -2.19 -19.71
CA THR A 71 -7.15 -1.03 -20.55
C THR A 71 -6.39 0.18 -20.05
N LEU A 72 -5.54 0.74 -20.90
CA LEU A 72 -4.84 2.00 -20.62
C LEU A 72 -5.50 3.11 -21.45
N THR A 73 -6.19 4.03 -20.77
CA THR A 73 -6.78 5.21 -21.38
C THR A 73 -5.79 6.35 -21.36
N PRO A 74 -5.42 6.90 -22.53
CA PRO A 74 -4.50 8.05 -22.61
C PRO A 74 -5.05 9.26 -21.86
N ARG A 75 -4.15 10.15 -21.51
CA ARG A 75 -4.49 11.42 -20.91
C ARG A 75 -5.33 12.25 -21.90
N PRO A 76 -6.53 12.77 -21.52
CA PRO A 76 -7.28 13.70 -22.37
C PRO A 76 -6.45 14.97 -22.66
N GLU A 77 -6.42 15.43 -23.91
CA GLU A 77 -5.84 16.69 -24.31
C GLU A 77 -6.86 17.83 -24.13
N GLY A 78 -6.43 19.00 -23.63
CA GLY A 78 -7.26 20.19 -23.55
C GLY A 78 -7.27 20.92 -22.21
N SER A 79 -8.07 22.01 -22.12
CA SER A 79 -8.18 22.89 -20.93
C SER A 79 -9.46 22.67 -20.12
N SER A 80 -10.30 21.70 -20.46
CA SER A 80 -11.56 21.40 -19.77
C SER A 80 -11.37 20.89 -18.34
N ALA A 81 -12.44 20.81 -17.54
CA ALA A 81 -12.42 20.20 -16.21
C ALA A 81 -11.94 18.72 -16.27
N GLU A 82 -12.18 18.03 -17.39
CA GLU A 82 -11.63 16.70 -17.67
C GLU A 82 -10.11 16.74 -17.88
N ALA A 83 -9.58 17.75 -18.55
CA ALA A 83 -8.15 17.95 -18.70
C ALA A 83 -7.44 18.32 -17.38
N GLN A 84 -8.13 18.96 -16.44
CA GLN A 84 -7.63 19.17 -15.09
C GLN A 84 -7.59 17.86 -14.27
N ARG A 85 -8.60 16.99 -14.41
CA ARG A 85 -8.52 15.60 -13.91
C ARG A 85 -7.41 14.82 -14.61
N ALA A 86 -7.13 15.10 -15.86
CA ALA A 86 -6.06 14.51 -16.66
C ALA A 86 -4.63 14.97 -16.29
N LYS A 87 -4.45 16.00 -15.47
CA LYS A 87 -3.14 16.27 -14.82
C LYS A 87 -2.70 15.09 -13.92
N ALA A 88 -3.56 14.13 -13.73
CA ALA A 88 -3.43 12.97 -12.85
C ALA A 88 -2.83 11.71 -13.51
N GLY A 89 -2.17 11.78 -14.66
CA GLY A 89 -1.58 10.60 -15.36
C GLY A 89 -2.56 9.86 -16.28
N GLU A 90 -2.08 8.82 -16.96
CA GLU A 90 -2.91 7.91 -17.75
C GLU A 90 -3.70 6.99 -16.82
N LEU A 91 -4.91 6.58 -17.22
CA LEU A 91 -5.75 5.73 -16.41
C LEU A 91 -5.63 4.27 -16.88
N LEU A 92 -5.09 3.42 -16.03
CA LEU A 92 -5.10 1.97 -16.20
C LEU A 92 -6.29 1.38 -15.45
N THR A 93 -7.04 0.51 -16.11
CA THR A 93 -8.11 -0.29 -15.50
C THR A 93 -7.93 -1.77 -15.82
N PHE A 94 -8.33 -2.64 -14.89
CA PHE A 94 -8.37 -4.09 -15.06
C PHE A 94 -9.30 -4.73 -14.02
N PRO A 95 -9.82 -5.96 -14.26
CA PRO A 95 -10.64 -6.66 -13.28
C PRO A 95 -9.88 -6.93 -11.99
N SER A 96 -10.53 -6.75 -10.85
CA SER A 96 -9.98 -7.20 -9.57
C SER A 96 -9.82 -8.72 -9.55
N ALA A 97 -8.77 -9.20 -8.90
CA ALA A 97 -8.50 -10.63 -8.76
C ALA A 97 -9.46 -11.32 -7.78
N PHE A 98 -10.19 -10.55 -6.98
CA PHE A 98 -11.17 -11.03 -6.01
C PHE A 98 -12.51 -10.31 -6.22
N THR A 99 -13.54 -11.08 -6.48
CA THR A 99 -14.89 -10.54 -6.69
C THR A 99 -15.60 -10.35 -5.35
N THR A 100 -16.12 -9.16 -5.13
CA THR A 100 -16.90 -8.80 -3.94
C THR A 100 -18.38 -8.57 -4.32
N PRO A 101 -19.30 -8.54 -3.35
CA PRO A 101 -20.70 -8.19 -3.60
C PRO A 101 -20.92 -6.77 -4.17
N HIS A 102 -19.91 -5.88 -4.03
CA HIS A 102 -19.97 -4.49 -4.48
C HIS A 102 -19.29 -4.37 -5.86
N HIS A 103 -20.08 -4.17 -6.90
CA HIS A 103 -19.60 -4.19 -8.30
C HIS A 103 -18.55 -3.10 -8.57
N GLU A 104 -18.68 -1.92 -7.94
CA GLU A 104 -17.70 -0.81 -8.06
C GLU A 104 -16.31 -1.25 -7.63
N ASN A 105 -16.24 -2.09 -6.59
CA ASN A 105 -14.97 -2.57 -6.05
C ASN A 105 -14.28 -3.62 -6.94
N ASN A 106 -15.00 -4.21 -7.89
CA ASN A 106 -14.50 -5.31 -8.72
C ASN A 106 -13.69 -4.85 -9.95
N THR A 107 -13.60 -3.54 -10.19
CA THR A 107 -12.70 -2.95 -11.18
C THR A 107 -11.57 -2.21 -10.47
N VAL A 108 -10.34 -2.52 -10.83
CA VAL A 108 -9.14 -1.83 -10.33
C VAL A 108 -8.86 -0.61 -11.19
N TYR A 109 -8.55 0.49 -10.54
CA TYR A 109 -8.12 1.73 -11.17
C TYR A 109 -6.72 2.08 -10.71
N ALA A 110 -5.85 2.47 -11.65
CA ALA A 110 -4.51 2.95 -11.33
C ALA A 110 -4.12 4.15 -12.20
N ARG A 111 -3.38 5.08 -11.64
CA ARG A 111 -2.84 6.25 -12.35
C ARG A 111 -1.39 5.99 -12.73
N TYR A 112 -1.13 5.96 -14.02
CA TYR A 112 0.20 5.73 -14.56
C TYR A 112 0.88 7.05 -14.95
N PHE A 113 2.13 7.22 -14.50
CA PHE A 113 2.99 8.35 -14.76
C PHE A 113 4.28 7.84 -15.39
N PRO A 114 4.44 7.90 -16.71
CA PRO A 114 5.69 7.48 -17.34
C PRO A 114 6.87 8.36 -16.90
N ALA A 115 8.04 7.75 -16.77
CA ALA A 115 9.27 8.46 -16.45
C ALA A 115 9.56 9.53 -17.50
N ARG A 116 10.03 10.69 -17.04
CA ARG A 116 10.51 11.73 -17.95
C ARG A 116 11.90 11.36 -18.44
N LEU A 117 12.03 11.05 -19.71
CA LEU A 117 13.33 10.85 -20.35
C LEU A 117 14.05 12.21 -20.42
N LYS A 118 15.29 12.27 -19.95
CA LYS A 118 16.17 13.39 -20.30
C LYS A 118 16.57 13.21 -21.76
N PRO A 119 16.47 14.24 -22.61
CA PRO A 119 17.02 14.13 -23.96
C PRO A 119 18.51 13.78 -23.87
N SER A 120 18.91 12.75 -24.61
CA SER A 120 20.32 12.35 -24.72
C SER A 120 21.11 13.55 -25.24
N ARG A 121 22.11 13.98 -24.46
CA ARG A 121 23.11 14.95 -24.95
C ARG A 121 24.14 14.23 -25.84
N SER A 122 23.70 13.65 -26.94
CA SER A 122 24.62 13.22 -28.00
C SER A 122 24.76 14.39 -28.97
N SER A 123 25.90 15.06 -28.93
CA SER A 123 26.32 16.01 -29.93
C SER A 123 26.42 15.27 -31.27
N GLY A 124 25.50 15.54 -32.21
CA GLY A 124 25.69 15.19 -33.61
C GLY A 124 24.77 14.18 -34.30
N ALA A 125 23.64 13.80 -33.69
CA ALA A 125 22.65 12.92 -34.34
C ALA A 125 21.55 13.74 -35.02
N THR A 126 21.24 13.44 -36.28
CA THR A 126 20.13 14.02 -37.05
C THR A 126 18.79 13.67 -36.37
N GLU A 127 17.80 14.58 -36.40
CA GLU A 127 16.50 14.49 -35.70
C GLU A 127 15.71 13.16 -35.91
N SER A 128 15.93 12.49 -37.06
CA SER A 128 15.29 11.21 -37.40
C SER A 128 15.82 10.01 -36.60
N SER A 129 17.06 10.06 -36.10
CA SER A 129 17.65 8.96 -35.31
C SER A 129 17.47 9.14 -33.80
N ALA A 130 17.14 10.35 -33.35
CA ALA A 130 16.93 10.66 -31.93
C ALA A 130 15.63 10.09 -31.37
N GLN A 131 14.61 9.87 -32.20
CA GLN A 131 13.34 9.25 -31.78
C GLN A 131 13.44 7.72 -31.59
N ALA A 132 14.39 7.05 -32.23
CA ALA A 132 14.50 5.58 -32.15
C ALA A 132 15.36 5.07 -30.99
N SER A 133 16.17 5.92 -30.36
CA SER A 133 17.09 5.51 -29.26
C SER A 133 16.74 6.01 -27.89
N ALA A 134 15.52 6.51 -27.66
CA ALA A 134 15.03 6.78 -26.32
C ALA A 134 14.91 5.45 -25.57
N GLU A 135 15.96 5.05 -24.83
CA GLU A 135 15.89 3.88 -23.95
C GLU A 135 14.64 3.97 -23.08
N ARG A 136 13.76 2.99 -23.22
CA ARG A 136 12.55 2.90 -22.38
C ARG A 136 12.99 2.89 -20.93
N PRO A 137 12.32 3.61 -20.02
CA PRO A 137 12.69 3.59 -18.62
C PRO A 137 12.58 2.15 -18.09
N LYS A 138 13.71 1.64 -17.59
CA LYS A 138 13.80 0.27 -17.07
C LYS A 138 13.24 0.12 -15.65
N ALA A 139 12.87 1.22 -14.99
CA ALA A 139 12.43 1.24 -13.61
C ALA A 139 11.02 1.79 -13.45
N ALA A 140 10.23 1.11 -12.62
CA ALA A 140 8.90 1.56 -12.21
C ALA A 140 8.66 1.34 -10.72
N VAL A 141 7.78 2.15 -10.13
CA VAL A 141 7.36 2.05 -8.73
C VAL A 141 5.85 1.94 -8.66
N LEU A 142 5.36 0.86 -8.05
CA LEU A 142 3.97 0.73 -7.64
C LEU A 142 3.76 1.55 -6.36
N VAL A 143 2.76 2.43 -6.33
CA VAL A 143 2.47 3.30 -5.18
C VAL A 143 1.13 2.92 -4.58
N LEU A 144 1.15 2.47 -3.32
CA LEU A 144 -0.01 2.11 -2.52
C LEU A 144 -0.29 3.23 -1.51
N PRO A 145 -1.40 3.96 -1.65
CA PRO A 145 -1.71 5.10 -0.78
C PRO A 145 -2.17 4.67 0.62
N GLN A 146 -2.29 5.65 1.52
CA GLN A 146 -2.87 5.45 2.85
C GLN A 146 -4.37 5.18 2.80
N TRP A 147 -4.92 4.68 3.90
CA TRP A 147 -6.36 4.52 4.12
C TRP A 147 -7.12 5.85 3.92
N ASN A 148 -8.25 5.78 3.26
CA ASN A 148 -9.07 6.94 2.88
C ASN A 148 -8.34 7.97 2.00
N SER A 149 -7.34 7.54 1.25
CA SER A 149 -6.74 8.39 0.21
C SER A 149 -7.76 8.66 -0.89
N THR A 150 -7.87 9.91 -1.30
CA THR A 150 -8.66 10.30 -2.46
C THR A 150 -7.94 9.97 -3.77
N ALA A 151 -8.64 10.09 -4.90
CA ALA A 151 -8.08 9.91 -6.24
C ALA A 151 -6.85 10.81 -6.51
N ASP A 152 -6.74 11.96 -5.84
CA ASP A 152 -5.63 12.89 -5.95
C ASP A 152 -4.49 12.62 -4.96
N GLY A 153 -4.72 11.74 -3.99
CA GLY A 153 -3.70 11.34 -3.01
C GLY A 153 -2.50 10.65 -3.68
N HIS A 154 -1.28 11.01 -3.29
CA HIS A 154 0.00 10.50 -3.83
C HIS A 154 0.32 10.87 -5.29
N ILE A 155 -0.51 11.66 -6.00
CA ILE A 155 -0.20 12.14 -7.36
C ILE A 155 1.09 12.97 -7.37
N GLY A 156 1.28 13.86 -6.39
CA GLY A 156 2.50 14.65 -6.27
C GLY A 156 3.76 13.80 -6.12
N LEU A 157 3.69 12.76 -5.30
CA LEU A 157 4.78 11.81 -5.10
C LEU A 157 5.02 10.96 -6.36
N SER A 158 3.96 10.49 -7.02
CA SER A 158 4.08 9.75 -8.29
C SER A 158 4.73 10.59 -9.40
N LYS A 159 4.40 11.88 -9.48
CA LYS A 159 5.07 12.82 -10.40
C LYS A 159 6.54 13.05 -10.05
N LEU A 160 6.89 13.10 -8.75
CA LEU A 160 8.26 13.22 -8.29
C LEU A 160 9.09 11.98 -8.66
N LEU A 161 8.54 10.79 -8.53
CA LEU A 161 9.16 9.54 -8.99
C LEU A 161 9.38 9.58 -10.51
N ALA A 162 8.35 9.95 -11.29
CA ALA A 162 8.45 10.06 -12.74
C ALA A 162 9.48 11.11 -13.18
N TRP A 163 9.54 12.26 -12.52
CA TRP A 163 10.56 13.27 -12.75
C TRP A 163 11.98 12.78 -12.39
N SER A 164 12.09 11.89 -11.43
CA SER A 164 13.36 11.29 -10.99
C SER A 164 13.84 10.16 -11.88
N GLY A 165 13.11 9.82 -12.96
CA GLY A 165 13.46 8.79 -13.95
C GLY A 165 12.87 7.41 -13.70
N MET A 166 11.94 7.28 -12.75
CA MET A 166 11.22 6.05 -12.47
C MET A 166 9.74 6.24 -12.81
N SER A 167 9.18 5.40 -13.68
CA SER A 167 7.72 5.44 -13.90
C SER A 167 6.99 5.10 -12.60
N ALA A 168 5.82 5.69 -12.41
CA ALA A 168 5.03 5.42 -11.20
C ALA A 168 3.62 4.94 -11.59
N LEU A 169 3.14 3.93 -10.88
CA LEU A 169 1.77 3.42 -11.00
C LEU A 169 1.08 3.53 -9.64
N ARG A 170 0.21 4.55 -9.46
CA ARG A 170 -0.55 4.74 -8.22
C ARG A 170 -1.83 3.92 -8.29
N LEU A 171 -1.95 2.91 -7.44
CA LEU A 171 -3.10 2.01 -7.36
C LEU A 171 -4.21 2.60 -6.48
N SER A 172 -5.48 2.51 -6.90
CA SER A 172 -6.63 2.71 -6.02
C SER A 172 -6.86 1.44 -5.22
N LEU A 173 -6.77 1.54 -3.89
CA LEU A 173 -7.03 0.41 -3.00
C LEU A 173 -8.51 -0.01 -3.06
N PRO A 174 -8.85 -1.25 -2.68
CA PRO A 174 -10.24 -1.67 -2.57
C PRO A 174 -11.08 -0.70 -1.73
N TYR A 175 -12.29 -0.42 -2.18
CA TYR A 175 -13.25 0.51 -1.57
C TYR A 175 -12.81 1.99 -1.51
N HIS A 176 -11.76 2.37 -2.24
CA HIS A 176 -11.31 3.76 -2.35
C HIS A 176 -11.70 4.36 -3.70
N ASP A 177 -11.83 5.67 -3.75
CA ASP A 177 -12.03 6.42 -4.99
C ASP A 177 -13.25 5.91 -5.79
N TRP A 178 -13.05 5.52 -7.05
CA TRP A 178 -14.08 4.95 -7.93
C TRP A 178 -14.53 3.53 -7.55
N ARG A 179 -13.83 2.90 -6.60
CA ARG A 179 -14.15 1.55 -6.10
C ARG A 179 -15.09 1.58 -4.90
N MET A 180 -15.48 2.78 -4.46
CA MET A 180 -16.34 2.96 -3.29
C MET A 180 -17.81 2.80 -3.69
N PRO A 181 -18.56 1.87 -3.08
CA PRO A 181 -19.99 1.72 -3.34
C PRO A 181 -20.78 2.89 -2.72
N PRO A 182 -22.01 3.16 -3.22
CA PRO A 182 -22.77 4.35 -2.85
C PRO A 182 -23.11 4.49 -1.37
N GLU A 183 -23.19 3.38 -0.64
CA GLU A 183 -23.47 3.37 0.80
C GLU A 183 -22.28 3.77 1.68
N LEU A 184 -21.10 3.95 1.08
CA LEU A 184 -19.89 4.36 1.79
C LEU A 184 -19.52 5.80 1.48
N HIS A 185 -19.10 6.53 2.51
CA HIS A 185 -18.43 7.83 2.40
C HIS A 185 -16.93 7.73 2.68
N ARG A 186 -16.49 6.60 3.25
CA ARG A 186 -15.12 6.26 3.60
C ARG A 186 -14.85 4.81 3.24
N ALA A 187 -13.59 4.49 3.02
CA ALA A 187 -13.15 3.12 2.71
C ALA A 187 -13.19 2.20 3.95
N ASP A 188 -14.32 2.19 4.68
CA ASP A 188 -14.43 1.45 5.95
C ASP A 188 -14.44 -0.07 5.76
N TYR A 189 -14.71 -0.59 4.53
CA TYR A 189 -14.76 -2.04 4.33
C TYR A 189 -13.39 -2.71 4.25
N ILE A 190 -12.30 -1.95 4.02
CA ILE A 190 -10.95 -2.53 4.04
C ILE A 190 -10.38 -2.65 5.46
N VAL A 191 -10.82 -1.79 6.39
CA VAL A 191 -10.47 -1.87 7.82
C VAL A 191 -11.74 -1.60 8.62
N SER A 192 -12.29 -2.63 9.25
CA SER A 192 -13.56 -2.53 9.97
C SER A 192 -13.67 -3.55 11.10
N ALA A 193 -14.76 -3.45 11.86
CA ALA A 193 -15.13 -4.44 12.87
C ALA A 193 -15.69 -5.76 12.27
N ASN A 194 -15.73 -5.91 10.95
CA ASN A 194 -15.97 -7.21 10.30
C ASN A 194 -14.62 -7.93 10.10
N VAL A 195 -14.39 -8.99 10.88
CA VAL A 195 -13.08 -9.63 11.06
C VAL A 195 -12.58 -10.28 9.75
N ALA A 196 -13.41 -11.14 9.14
CA ALA A 196 -13.01 -11.87 7.92
C ALA A 196 -12.99 -10.96 6.69
N ARG A 197 -13.93 -10.00 6.56
CA ARG A 197 -13.92 -9.01 5.48
C ARG A 197 -12.62 -8.22 5.46
N THR A 198 -12.14 -7.76 6.62
CA THR A 198 -10.87 -7.04 6.70
C THR A 198 -9.71 -7.86 6.13
N VAL A 199 -9.62 -9.17 6.46
CA VAL A 199 -8.61 -10.07 5.89
C VAL A 199 -8.77 -10.21 4.36
N GLN A 200 -9.98 -10.47 3.88
CA GLN A 200 -10.22 -10.70 2.45
C GLN A 200 -10.04 -9.45 1.60
N VAL A 201 -10.38 -8.27 2.12
CA VAL A 201 -10.19 -7.01 1.40
C VAL A 201 -8.72 -6.58 1.39
N CYS A 202 -7.97 -6.82 2.46
CA CYS A 202 -6.51 -6.66 2.44
C CYS A 202 -5.86 -7.66 1.47
N ARG A 203 -6.33 -8.92 1.42
CA ARG A 203 -5.93 -9.90 0.40
C ARG A 203 -6.20 -9.36 -1.01
N GLN A 204 -7.42 -8.87 -1.27
CA GLN A 204 -7.77 -8.27 -2.55
C GLN A 204 -6.77 -7.20 -2.97
N ALA A 205 -6.39 -6.30 -2.05
CA ALA A 205 -5.41 -5.25 -2.32
C ALA A 205 -4.04 -5.81 -2.74
N VAL A 206 -3.56 -6.88 -2.09
CA VAL A 206 -2.30 -7.55 -2.45
C VAL A 206 -2.41 -8.23 -3.83
N LEU A 207 -3.51 -8.93 -4.10
CA LEU A 207 -3.74 -9.58 -5.39
C LEU A 207 -3.80 -8.56 -6.54
N ASP A 208 -4.50 -7.44 -6.33
CA ASP A 208 -4.60 -6.35 -7.31
C ASP A 208 -3.23 -5.66 -7.52
N ALA A 209 -2.44 -5.49 -6.45
CA ALA A 209 -1.08 -4.97 -6.54
C ALA A 209 -0.17 -5.90 -7.37
N ARG A 210 -0.25 -7.21 -7.19
CA ARG A 210 0.50 -8.20 -7.97
C ARG A 210 0.08 -8.20 -9.44
N ARG A 211 -1.20 -8.04 -9.76
CA ARG A 211 -1.66 -7.84 -11.15
C ARG A 211 -1.11 -6.54 -11.75
N ALA A 212 -1.06 -5.46 -10.98
CA ALA A 212 -0.46 -4.20 -11.42
C ALA A 212 1.06 -4.35 -11.71
N ILE A 213 1.77 -5.15 -10.91
CA ILE A 213 3.19 -5.48 -11.14
C ILE A 213 3.35 -6.33 -12.40
N ALA A 214 2.50 -7.32 -12.62
CA ALA A 214 2.51 -8.12 -13.84
C ALA A 214 2.31 -7.24 -15.09
N TRP A 215 1.42 -6.25 -15.03
CA TRP A 215 1.26 -5.26 -16.11
C TRP A 215 2.53 -4.43 -16.34
N LEU A 216 3.19 -3.97 -15.28
CA LEU A 216 4.47 -3.26 -15.41
C LEU A 216 5.54 -4.15 -16.06
N ALA A 217 5.67 -5.41 -15.62
CA ALA A 217 6.61 -6.37 -16.19
C ALA A 217 6.33 -6.62 -17.68
N ALA A 218 5.06 -6.82 -18.06
CA ALA A 218 4.65 -6.98 -19.46
C ALA A 218 4.95 -5.76 -20.34
N ARG A 219 5.10 -4.56 -19.77
CA ARG A 219 5.55 -3.34 -20.44
C ARG A 219 7.08 -3.20 -20.52
N GLY A 220 7.82 -4.19 -20.06
CA GLY A 220 9.28 -4.26 -20.12
C GLY A 220 10.00 -3.55 -18.99
N TYR A 221 9.33 -3.30 -17.85
CA TYR A 221 10.00 -2.84 -16.64
C TYR A 221 10.71 -4.01 -15.95
N GLU A 222 12.03 -3.93 -15.85
CA GLU A 222 12.88 -4.96 -15.24
C GLU A 222 13.23 -4.65 -13.78
N ARG A 223 13.14 -3.39 -13.39
CA ARG A 223 13.48 -2.90 -12.06
C ARG A 223 12.23 -2.30 -11.42
N ILE A 224 11.50 -3.15 -10.71
CA ILE A 224 10.24 -2.77 -10.09
C ILE A 224 10.45 -2.58 -8.60
N GLY A 225 10.01 -1.43 -8.10
CA GLY A 225 9.90 -1.12 -6.68
C GLY A 225 8.45 -0.94 -6.25
N ILE A 226 8.24 -0.93 -4.94
CA ILE A 226 6.96 -0.62 -4.34
C ILE A 226 7.12 0.45 -3.26
N LEU A 227 6.15 1.34 -3.15
CA LEU A 227 6.06 2.35 -2.11
C LEU A 227 4.69 2.27 -1.46
N GLY A 228 4.64 2.11 -0.16
CA GLY A 228 3.40 2.13 0.60
C GLY A 228 3.40 3.19 1.70
N SER A 229 2.23 3.80 1.96
CA SER A 229 2.05 4.76 3.06
C SER A 229 0.96 4.28 3.99
N SER A 230 1.23 4.23 5.30
CA SER A 230 0.26 3.85 6.34
C SER A 230 -0.34 2.45 6.04
N LEU A 231 -1.65 2.29 5.86
CA LEU A 231 -2.25 1.02 5.42
C LEU A 231 -1.54 0.49 4.18
N GLY A 232 -1.24 1.35 3.20
CA GLY A 232 -0.51 0.98 2.00
C GLY A 232 0.88 0.41 2.27
N SER A 233 1.55 0.77 3.38
CA SER A 233 2.85 0.19 3.76
C SER A 233 2.72 -1.27 4.22
N CYS A 234 1.69 -1.60 4.99
CA CYS A 234 1.39 -2.98 5.35
C CYS A 234 1.11 -3.83 4.10
N LEU A 235 0.26 -3.31 3.19
CA LEU A 235 -0.06 -3.99 1.94
C LEU A 235 1.14 -4.11 1.01
N ALA A 236 2.04 -3.10 0.97
CA ALA A 236 3.27 -3.13 0.20
C ALA A 236 4.21 -4.23 0.69
N LEU A 237 4.43 -4.35 2.01
CA LEU A 237 5.26 -5.42 2.57
C LEU A 237 4.67 -6.81 2.26
N LEU A 238 3.36 -7.00 2.46
CA LEU A 238 2.70 -8.26 2.11
C LEU A 238 2.85 -8.58 0.62
N THR A 239 2.74 -7.56 -0.24
CA THR A 239 2.96 -7.72 -1.68
C THR A 239 4.40 -8.12 -1.97
N THR A 240 5.39 -7.44 -1.39
CA THR A 240 6.82 -7.74 -1.58
C THR A 240 7.16 -9.16 -1.14
N ALA A 241 6.58 -9.61 -0.04
CA ALA A 241 6.81 -10.95 0.50
C ALA A 241 6.31 -12.07 -0.42
N HIS A 242 5.37 -11.78 -1.33
CA HIS A 242 4.76 -12.77 -2.24
C HIS A 242 5.02 -12.46 -3.73
N GLU A 243 5.75 -11.37 -4.06
CA GLU A 243 6.02 -10.96 -5.44
C GLU A 243 7.52 -10.86 -5.72
N PRO A 244 8.10 -11.84 -6.41
CA PRO A 244 9.55 -11.89 -6.64
C PRO A 244 10.10 -10.80 -7.57
N LEU A 245 9.24 -10.14 -8.35
CA LEU A 245 9.64 -9.07 -9.26
C LEU A 245 9.99 -7.76 -8.54
N ILE A 246 9.59 -7.59 -7.28
CA ILE A 246 9.90 -6.40 -6.49
C ILE A 246 11.34 -6.50 -5.99
N ARG A 247 12.18 -5.50 -6.33
CA ARG A 247 13.59 -5.39 -5.93
C ARG A 247 13.80 -4.52 -4.70
N ALA A 248 12.98 -3.48 -4.57
CA ALA A 248 13.09 -2.52 -3.47
C ALA A 248 11.71 -2.07 -2.99
N GLU A 249 11.58 -1.88 -1.69
CA GLU A 249 10.36 -1.36 -1.08
C GLU A 249 10.64 -0.17 -0.16
N ALA A 250 9.77 0.84 -0.18
CA ALA A 250 9.79 1.98 0.72
C ALA A 250 8.50 1.99 1.54
N LEU A 251 8.60 1.75 2.84
CA LEU A 251 7.49 1.55 3.76
C LEU A 251 7.37 2.76 4.70
N ASN A 252 6.38 3.61 4.42
CA ASN A 252 6.16 4.85 5.16
C ASN A 252 5.05 4.68 6.19
N HIS A 253 5.39 4.78 7.48
CA HIS A 253 4.55 4.43 8.64
C HIS A 253 4.12 2.96 8.63
N ILE A 254 4.98 2.08 9.08
CA ILE A 254 4.77 0.63 9.10
C ILE A 254 4.84 0.07 10.53
N SER A 255 4.06 -0.98 10.77
CA SER A 255 4.05 -1.79 11.99
C SER A 255 4.10 -3.27 11.64
N PRO A 256 4.70 -4.13 12.49
CA PRO A 256 4.70 -5.57 12.29
C PRO A 256 3.31 -6.21 12.54
N HIS A 257 2.45 -5.56 13.32
CA HIS A 257 1.18 -6.12 13.79
C HIS A 257 -0.01 -5.26 13.38
N PHE A 258 -0.83 -5.76 12.47
CA PHE A 258 -2.00 -5.04 11.95
C PHE A 258 -3.04 -4.79 13.05
N ALA A 259 -3.33 -5.81 13.87
CA ALA A 259 -4.30 -5.73 14.97
C ALA A 259 -3.92 -4.64 15.99
N ASP A 260 -2.63 -4.52 16.33
CA ASP A 260 -2.15 -3.53 17.30
C ASP A 260 -2.31 -2.10 16.81
N VAL A 261 -2.10 -1.85 15.53
CA VAL A 261 -2.34 -0.54 14.91
C VAL A 261 -3.83 -0.18 15.00
N VAL A 262 -4.71 -1.13 14.68
CA VAL A 262 -6.16 -0.90 14.76
C VAL A 262 -6.60 -0.69 16.21
N TRP A 263 -6.05 -1.45 17.13
CA TRP A 263 -6.41 -1.38 18.55
C TRP A 263 -5.93 -0.11 19.26
N ARG A 264 -4.73 0.37 18.91
CA ARG A 264 -4.05 1.46 19.61
C ARG A 264 -4.06 2.78 18.88
N GLY A 265 -4.30 2.75 17.56
CA GLY A 265 -4.14 3.89 16.67
C GLY A 265 -5.21 4.96 16.84
N LEU A 266 -4.79 6.23 16.75
CA LEU A 266 -5.69 7.38 16.82
C LEU A 266 -6.70 7.41 15.66
N SER A 267 -6.28 7.00 14.45
CA SER A 267 -7.13 7.00 13.26
C SER A 267 -8.17 5.89 13.25
N THR A 268 -7.94 4.82 14.02
CA THR A 268 -8.72 3.59 14.01
C THR A 268 -9.63 3.42 15.22
N ARG A 269 -9.75 4.44 16.09
CA ARG A 269 -10.57 4.39 17.32
C ARG A 269 -11.99 3.89 17.08
N HIS A 270 -12.67 4.40 16.07
CA HIS A 270 -14.03 4.00 15.72
C HIS A 270 -14.13 2.53 15.28
N VAL A 271 -13.07 1.97 14.69
CA VAL A 271 -12.99 0.53 14.38
C VAL A 271 -12.84 -0.27 15.67
N ARG A 272 -11.95 0.17 16.57
CA ARG A 272 -11.80 -0.44 17.89
C ARG A 272 -13.11 -0.42 18.68
N GLU A 273 -13.82 0.71 18.69
CA GLU A 273 -15.11 0.83 19.36
C GLU A 273 -16.12 -0.21 18.86
N GLY A 274 -16.08 -0.58 17.58
CA GLY A 274 -16.92 -1.66 17.04
C GLY A 274 -16.42 -3.07 17.40
N LEU A 275 -15.16 -3.24 17.79
CA LEU A 275 -14.56 -4.52 18.20
C LEU A 275 -14.68 -4.74 19.72
N ASP A 276 -14.68 -3.65 20.50
CA ASP A 276 -14.61 -3.67 21.96
C ASP A 276 -15.81 -4.43 22.56
N GLY A 277 -15.55 -5.30 23.54
CA GLY A 277 -16.56 -6.14 24.16
C GLY A 277 -17.02 -7.36 23.33
N HIS A 278 -16.55 -7.49 22.08
CA HIS A 278 -16.88 -8.62 21.20
C HIS A 278 -15.70 -9.55 20.93
N ILE A 279 -14.49 -9.02 20.93
CA ILE A 279 -13.26 -9.77 20.66
C ILE A 279 -12.09 -9.17 21.43
N GLU A 280 -11.26 -10.03 22.01
CA GLU A 280 -10.03 -9.63 22.69
C GLU A 280 -8.88 -9.45 21.67
N LEU A 281 -7.91 -8.56 22.00
CA LEU A 281 -6.79 -8.23 21.11
C LEU A 281 -5.97 -9.47 20.71
N ASP A 282 -5.75 -10.42 21.61
CA ASP A 282 -4.94 -11.60 21.32
C ASP A 282 -5.63 -12.55 20.33
N LEU A 283 -6.94 -12.68 20.40
CA LEU A 283 -7.71 -13.40 19.39
C LEU A 283 -7.69 -12.64 18.07
N LEU A 284 -7.86 -11.32 18.09
CA LEU A 284 -7.78 -10.50 16.87
C LEU A 284 -6.39 -10.59 16.20
N ARG A 285 -5.30 -10.57 16.99
CA ARG A 285 -3.93 -10.82 16.49
C ARG A 285 -3.83 -12.17 15.78
N THR A 286 -4.46 -13.19 16.35
CA THR A 286 -4.48 -14.54 15.77
C THR A 286 -5.25 -14.57 14.46
N LEU A 287 -6.45 -14.00 14.40
CA LEU A 287 -7.30 -14.00 13.23
C LEU A 287 -6.78 -13.08 12.10
N TRP A 288 -6.02 -12.04 12.44
CA TRP A 288 -5.42 -11.12 11.46
C TRP A 288 -3.94 -11.42 11.14
N ARG A 289 -3.45 -12.64 11.47
CA ARG A 289 -2.12 -13.12 11.06
C ARG A 289 -1.85 -12.96 9.56
N PRO A 290 -2.78 -13.34 8.65
CA PRO A 290 -2.50 -13.26 7.22
C PRO A 290 -2.20 -11.85 6.71
N ILE A 291 -2.71 -10.82 7.38
CA ILE A 291 -2.51 -9.42 7.02
C ILE A 291 -1.51 -8.68 7.91
N SER A 292 -0.83 -9.40 8.78
CA SER A 292 0.18 -8.83 9.69
C SER A 292 1.59 -9.04 9.14
N PRO A 293 2.35 -7.97 8.86
CA PRO A 293 3.71 -8.03 8.28
C PRO A 293 4.69 -8.97 8.99
N ARG A 294 4.61 -9.08 10.30
CA ARG A 294 5.52 -9.88 11.14
C ARG A 294 5.77 -11.30 10.62
N TRP A 295 4.74 -11.93 10.07
CA TRP A 295 4.79 -13.34 9.67
C TRP A 295 5.52 -13.60 8.36
N TYR A 296 5.88 -12.55 7.62
CA TYR A 296 6.47 -12.68 6.28
C TYR A 296 7.85 -12.04 6.16
N LEU A 297 8.43 -11.54 7.27
CA LEU A 297 9.68 -10.79 7.23
C LEU A 297 10.84 -11.59 6.63
N GLU A 298 10.92 -12.89 6.90
CA GLU A 298 12.02 -13.73 6.36
C GLU A 298 12.07 -13.77 4.84
N ARG A 299 10.92 -13.55 4.18
CA ARG A 299 10.82 -13.49 2.71
C ARG A 299 11.44 -12.23 2.10
N LEU A 300 11.83 -11.27 2.93
CA LEU A 300 12.41 -10.00 2.50
C LEU A 300 13.94 -9.99 2.48
N ARG A 301 14.60 -11.10 2.79
CA ARG A 301 16.07 -11.17 2.92
C ARG A 301 16.83 -10.71 1.68
N ASP A 302 16.26 -10.93 0.50
CA ASP A 302 16.85 -10.53 -0.79
C ASP A 302 16.29 -9.22 -1.32
N ARG A 303 15.59 -8.45 -0.50
CA ARG A 303 14.98 -7.17 -0.87
C ARG A 303 15.72 -6.00 -0.22
N LYS A 304 15.67 -4.86 -0.87
CA LYS A 304 16.15 -3.60 -0.32
C LYS A 304 14.99 -2.85 0.29
N THR A 305 15.01 -2.64 1.60
CA THR A 305 13.88 -2.06 2.34
C THR A 305 14.27 -0.73 2.98
N LEU A 306 13.43 0.28 2.81
CA LEU A 306 13.45 1.52 3.59
C LEU A 306 12.26 1.52 4.56
N LEU A 307 12.56 1.62 5.85
CA LEU A 307 11.58 1.80 6.92
C LEU A 307 11.53 3.27 7.32
N VAL A 308 10.41 3.94 7.10
CA VAL A 308 10.19 5.32 7.56
C VAL A 308 9.12 5.34 8.63
N TYR A 309 9.39 5.98 9.76
CA TYR A 309 8.38 6.19 10.80
C TYR A 309 8.51 7.57 11.45
N ALA A 310 7.43 8.03 12.06
CA ALA A 310 7.37 9.32 12.68
C ALA A 310 7.45 9.21 14.22
N ARG A 311 8.31 10.04 14.82
CA ARG A 311 8.62 9.98 16.25
C ARG A 311 7.43 10.29 17.17
N TYR A 312 6.44 11.02 16.67
CA TYR A 312 5.27 11.48 17.43
C TYR A 312 3.97 10.93 16.85
N ASP A 313 4.05 9.77 16.20
CA ASP A 313 2.89 9.11 15.59
C ASP A 313 1.94 8.57 16.66
N LEU A 314 0.66 8.94 16.57
CA LEU A 314 -0.40 8.43 17.42
C LEU A 314 -1.30 7.40 16.70
N THR A 315 -1.09 7.18 15.40
CA THR A 315 -1.81 6.17 14.61
C THR A 315 -0.99 4.89 14.50
N PHE A 316 0.31 5.03 14.20
CA PHE A 316 1.29 3.96 14.28
C PHE A 316 2.22 4.27 15.46
N PRO A 317 1.87 3.85 16.69
CA PRO A 317 2.71 4.13 17.87
C PRO A 317 4.17 3.77 17.62
N PRO A 318 5.12 4.66 17.97
CA PRO A 318 6.54 4.48 17.63
C PRO A 318 7.15 3.17 18.10
N ASP A 319 6.70 2.64 19.23
CA ASP A 319 7.14 1.35 19.77
C ASP A 319 6.84 0.20 18.80
N LEU A 320 5.71 0.22 18.08
CA LEU A 320 5.40 -0.78 17.06
C LEU A 320 6.33 -0.68 15.84
N SER A 321 6.68 0.54 15.43
CA SER A 321 7.64 0.73 14.33
C SER A 321 9.06 0.33 14.74
N GLU A 322 9.44 0.63 15.96
CA GLU A 322 10.74 0.24 16.55
C GLU A 322 10.85 -1.28 16.69
N ASP A 323 9.75 -1.96 17.04
CA ASP A 323 9.63 -3.43 17.07
C ASP A 323 9.89 -4.05 15.69
N LEU A 324 9.35 -3.44 14.63
CA LEU A 324 9.63 -3.87 13.26
C LEU A 324 11.11 -3.70 12.91
N VAL A 325 11.70 -2.55 13.24
CA VAL A 325 13.13 -2.30 13.00
C VAL A 325 14.00 -3.30 13.76
N ALA A 326 13.63 -3.62 15.01
CA ALA A 326 14.33 -4.64 15.80
C ALA A 326 14.24 -6.02 15.13
N ALA A 327 13.05 -6.41 14.63
CA ALA A 327 12.85 -7.67 13.93
C ALA A 327 13.67 -7.75 12.62
N PHE A 328 13.77 -6.66 11.86
CA PHE A 328 14.63 -6.60 10.66
C PHE A 328 16.11 -6.81 11.00
N ARG A 329 16.58 -6.23 12.11
CA ARG A 329 17.96 -6.40 12.60
C ARG A 329 18.21 -7.85 13.04
N GLU A 330 17.32 -8.41 13.85
CA GLU A 330 17.37 -9.79 14.34
C GLU A 330 17.45 -10.80 13.18
N LEU A 331 16.60 -10.65 12.19
CA LEU A 331 16.54 -11.49 11.00
C LEU A 331 17.62 -11.17 9.95
N ARG A 332 18.46 -10.14 10.20
CA ARG A 332 19.51 -9.66 9.29
C ARG A 332 19.00 -9.30 7.90
N ILE A 333 17.81 -8.71 7.83
CA ILE A 333 17.23 -8.25 6.57
C ILE A 333 17.88 -6.91 6.18
N PRO A 334 18.38 -6.75 4.94
CA PRO A 334 18.98 -5.49 4.48
C PRO A 334 17.98 -4.34 4.50
N HIS A 335 18.21 -3.31 5.32
CA HIS A 335 17.29 -2.19 5.44
C HIS A 335 17.99 -0.87 5.77
N GLU A 336 17.34 0.23 5.39
CA GLU A 336 17.63 1.58 5.86
C GLU A 336 16.47 2.06 6.75
N VAL A 337 16.77 2.92 7.72
CA VAL A 337 15.77 3.49 8.63
C VAL A 337 15.81 5.00 8.57
N ALA A 338 14.65 5.64 8.45
CA ALA A 338 14.51 7.08 8.57
C ALA A 338 13.43 7.43 9.61
N THR A 339 13.81 8.16 10.65
CA THR A 339 12.89 8.64 11.69
C THR A 339 12.60 10.11 11.49
N LEU A 340 11.33 10.47 11.26
CA LEU A 340 10.89 11.84 11.05
C LEU A 340 10.40 12.47 12.36
N ARG A 341 10.74 13.75 12.57
CA ARG A 341 10.30 14.51 13.76
C ARG A 341 8.91 15.11 13.58
N CYS A 342 7.94 14.29 13.22
CA CYS A 342 6.53 14.63 13.03
C CYS A 342 5.65 13.50 13.57
N GLY A 343 4.35 13.53 13.32
CA GLY A 343 3.41 12.44 13.56
C GLY A 343 2.72 12.04 12.26
N HIS A 344 1.70 11.19 12.37
CA HIS A 344 1.01 10.56 11.25
C HIS A 344 0.30 11.56 10.32
N TYR A 345 -0.41 12.53 10.90
CA TYR A 345 -1.11 13.57 10.16
C TYR A 345 -0.20 14.73 9.77
N THR A 346 0.76 15.03 10.64
CA THR A 346 1.65 16.18 10.42
C THR A 346 2.69 15.91 9.34
N ILE A 347 2.96 14.65 8.97
CA ILE A 347 3.83 14.32 7.83
C ILE A 347 3.32 14.93 6.52
N GLY A 348 2.00 15.03 6.34
CA GLY A 348 1.38 15.68 5.19
C GLY A 348 1.52 17.21 5.16
N LYS A 349 2.10 17.83 6.20
CA LYS A 349 2.28 19.29 6.32
C LYS A 349 3.69 19.70 5.91
N SER A 350 3.83 20.96 5.42
CA SER A 350 5.15 21.56 5.19
C SER A 350 5.86 21.78 6.53
N PRO A 351 7.18 21.53 6.66
CA PRO A 351 8.09 21.05 5.61
C PRO A 351 8.15 19.53 5.47
N PHE A 352 7.52 18.76 6.38
CA PHE A 352 7.70 17.31 6.54
C PHE A 352 7.38 16.55 5.25
N LYS A 353 6.29 16.91 4.53
CA LYS A 353 5.91 16.25 3.28
C LYS A 353 6.99 16.30 2.19
N PHE A 354 7.82 17.34 2.17
CA PHE A 354 8.91 17.47 1.20
C PHE A 354 10.11 16.63 1.61
N VAL A 355 10.42 16.60 2.91
CA VAL A 355 11.49 15.77 3.47
C VAL A 355 11.17 14.30 3.26
N ASP A 356 9.96 13.89 3.58
CA ASP A 356 9.46 12.53 3.38
C ASP A 356 9.52 12.11 1.90
N GLY A 357 8.92 12.89 1.01
CA GLY A 357 8.95 12.62 -0.43
C GLY A 357 10.37 12.53 -1.00
N TRP A 358 11.30 13.34 -0.50
CA TRP A 358 12.71 13.29 -0.89
C TRP A 358 13.40 12.01 -0.41
N ILE A 359 13.20 11.61 0.85
CA ILE A 359 13.78 10.39 1.42
C ILE A 359 13.32 9.17 0.63
N LEU A 360 12.00 9.01 0.45
CA LEU A 360 11.39 7.91 -0.28
C LEU A 360 11.90 7.82 -1.74
N THR A 361 11.91 8.96 -2.43
CA THR A 361 12.35 9.02 -3.83
C THR A 361 13.85 8.77 -3.97
N ARG A 362 14.68 9.33 -3.08
CA ARG A 362 16.13 9.13 -3.10
C ARG A 362 16.49 7.66 -2.92
N PHE A 363 15.87 6.98 -1.95
CA PHE A 363 16.11 5.57 -1.70
C PHE A 363 15.74 4.72 -2.93
N LEU A 364 14.50 4.84 -3.44
CA LEU A 364 14.05 4.07 -4.59
C LEU A 364 14.90 4.36 -5.84
N LYS A 365 15.30 5.61 -6.06
CA LYS A 365 16.19 5.97 -7.15
C LYS A 365 17.57 5.30 -7.03
N LYS A 366 18.13 5.25 -5.82
CA LYS A 366 19.39 4.55 -5.53
C LYS A 366 19.27 3.07 -5.88
N GLU A 367 18.26 2.40 -5.39
CA GLU A 367 18.13 0.95 -5.52
C GLU A 367 17.64 0.48 -6.91
N LEU A 368 16.89 1.33 -7.64
CA LEU A 368 16.31 0.93 -8.92
C LEU A 368 17.05 1.47 -10.14
N LEU A 369 17.77 2.61 -10.04
CA LEU A 369 18.45 3.23 -11.19
C LEU A 369 19.97 3.10 -11.16
N GLN A 370 20.58 2.91 -9.98
CA GLN A 370 22.02 2.66 -9.93
C GLN A 370 22.31 1.21 -10.31
N SER A 371 23.27 1.01 -11.22
CA SER A 371 23.79 -0.34 -11.45
C SER A 371 24.44 -0.86 -10.15
N PRO A 372 24.35 -2.17 -9.84
CA PRO A 372 25.17 -2.72 -8.78
C PRO A 372 26.62 -2.27 -9.07
N SER A 373 27.24 -1.55 -8.15
CA SER A 373 28.69 -1.35 -8.20
C SER A 373 29.28 -2.74 -8.26
N ALA A 374 30.05 -3.05 -9.32
CA ALA A 374 30.86 -4.22 -9.36
C ALA A 374 31.78 -4.17 -8.13
N THR A 375 31.37 -4.85 -7.06
CA THR A 375 32.25 -5.12 -5.94
C THR A 375 33.26 -6.14 -6.46
N SER A 376 34.43 -5.60 -6.78
CA SER A 376 35.67 -6.38 -6.98
C SER A 376 36.00 -7.16 -5.73
#